data_234b7a0cc7e95c6a3544c7bb409127cd
#
_entry.id   234b7a0cc7e95c6a3544c7bb409127cd
#
_cell.length_a   1.000
_cell.length_b   1.000
_cell.length_c   1.000
_cell.angle_alpha   90.00
_cell.angle_beta   90.00
_cell.angle_gamma   90.00
#
_symmetry.space_group_name_H-M   'P 1'
#
loop_
_entity.id
_entity.type
_entity.pdbx_description
1 polymer ?
#
loop_
_entity_poly.entity_id
_entity_poly.type
_entity_poly.pdbx_seq_one_letter_code
_entity_poly.pdbx_strand_id
1 'polypeptide(L)'
;RDVLGSRGLGDVYKRQGFDFDLTAKENVFLNGTLLGYTREYLEKHYEEIVEFSELDQFMDVPVKNFSSGMFSRLAFAVATIGQPDILIVDEVLSVGDFHFQQKCEARINRMKENGATILFVSHNMEQVRNLCSRIVWLEHGRVRSIGDADELCREYQEAE
;
A
#
# COMPACT_ATOMS: atom_id res chain seq x y z
N ARG A 1 -25.81 7.79 -1.58
CA ARG A 1 -24.70 6.82 -1.35
C ARG A 1 -23.43 7.60 -1.56
N ASP A 2 -22.90 8.12 -0.48
CA ASP A 2 -21.62 8.83 -0.49
C ASP A 2 -20.55 7.81 -0.80
N VAL A 3 -19.97 7.94 -1.98
CA VAL A 3 -18.74 7.25 -2.35
C VAL A 3 -17.65 7.91 -1.49
N LEU A 4 -17.31 7.29 -0.38
CA LEU A 4 -16.09 7.59 0.36
C LEU A 4 -14.96 7.47 -0.65
N GLY A 5 -14.38 8.61 -1.01
CA GLY A 5 -13.38 8.70 -2.05
C GLY A 5 -12.26 7.70 -1.78
N SER A 6 -12.00 6.85 -2.76
CA SER A 6 -10.87 5.96 -2.79
C SER A 6 -9.58 6.78 -2.71
N ARG A 7 -9.10 7.03 -1.49
CA ARG A 7 -7.77 7.59 -1.28
C ARG A 7 -6.79 6.46 -1.50
N GLY A 8 -6.06 6.53 -2.61
CA GLY A 8 -5.05 5.56 -2.92
C GLY A 8 -3.93 5.54 -1.88
N LEU A 9 -3.28 4.39 -1.71
CA LEU A 9 -2.08 4.24 -0.88
C LEU A 9 -0.99 5.27 -1.22
N GLY A 10 -0.92 5.74 -2.47
CA GLY A 10 -0.02 6.80 -2.88
C GLY A 10 -0.23 8.12 -2.15
N ASP A 11 -1.47 8.49 -1.82
CA ASP A 11 -1.76 9.68 -1.03
C ASP A 11 -1.43 9.50 0.45
N VAL A 12 -1.63 8.30 0.98
CA VAL A 12 -1.24 7.94 2.35
C VAL A 12 0.28 7.94 2.48
N TYR A 13 0.98 7.40 1.49
CA TYR A 13 2.43 7.30 1.49
C TYR A 13 3.14 8.66 1.32
N LYS A 14 2.56 9.62 0.63
CA LYS A 14 3.09 10.99 0.46
C LYS A 14 2.94 11.87 1.71
N ARG A 15 2.93 11.30 2.90
CA ARG A 15 2.86 11.98 4.21
C ARG A 15 1.51 12.64 4.54
N GLN A 16 0.46 12.40 3.77
CA GLN A 16 -0.87 12.94 4.07
C GLN A 16 -1.57 12.06 5.09
N GLY A 17 -1.83 12.61 6.25
CA GLY A 17 -2.58 11.96 7.32
C GLY A 17 -1.76 11.49 8.52
N PHE A 18 -0.42 11.53 8.47
CA PHE A 18 0.44 11.30 9.61
C PHE A 18 0.88 12.62 10.26
N ASP A 19 0.78 12.70 11.57
CA ASP A 19 1.38 13.77 12.36
C ASP A 19 2.72 13.27 12.93
N PHE A 20 3.81 13.92 12.51
CA PHE A 20 5.17 13.50 12.84
C PHE A 20 5.54 13.71 14.30
N ASP A 21 4.83 14.60 15.02
CA ASP A 21 5.04 14.84 16.44
C ASP A 21 4.31 13.83 17.33
N LEU A 22 3.33 13.12 16.78
CA LEU A 22 2.62 12.05 17.46
C LEU A 22 3.40 10.72 17.38
N THR A 23 3.17 9.86 18.36
CA THR A 23 3.70 8.48 18.39
C THR A 23 3.15 7.65 17.24
N ALA A 24 3.80 6.52 16.94
CA ALA A 24 3.30 5.56 15.95
C ALA A 24 1.91 5.06 16.32
N LYS A 25 1.67 4.76 17.60
CA LYS A 25 0.36 4.34 18.12
C LYS A 25 -0.72 5.39 17.87
N GLU A 26 -0.46 6.65 18.21
CA GLU A 26 -1.41 7.74 17.96
C GLU A 26 -1.70 7.93 16.48
N ASN A 27 -0.68 7.77 15.64
CA ASN A 27 -0.81 7.84 14.19
C ASN A 27 -1.63 6.67 13.60
N VAL A 28 -1.57 5.46 14.17
CA VAL A 28 -2.46 4.35 13.78
C VAL A 28 -3.92 4.78 13.90
N PHE A 29 -4.31 5.37 15.03
CA PHE A 29 -5.68 5.81 15.24
C PHE A 29 -6.05 7.03 14.40
N LEU A 30 -5.14 8.02 14.29
CA LEU A 30 -5.35 9.21 13.47
C LEU A 30 -5.54 8.83 11.99
N ASN A 31 -4.57 8.11 11.43
CA ASN A 31 -4.58 7.74 10.02
C ASN A 31 -5.70 6.75 9.70
N GLY A 32 -5.92 5.75 10.54
CA GLY A 32 -7.02 4.80 10.39
C GLY A 32 -8.39 5.48 10.38
N THR A 33 -8.59 6.50 11.23
CA THR A 33 -9.82 7.30 11.23
C THR A 33 -9.98 8.12 9.96
N LEU A 34 -8.90 8.70 9.44
CA LEU A 34 -8.91 9.40 8.15
C LEU A 34 -9.22 8.48 6.97
N LEU A 35 -8.85 7.21 7.07
CA LEU A 35 -9.22 6.17 6.10
C LEU A 35 -10.67 5.68 6.24
N GLY A 36 -11.38 6.14 7.27
CA GLY A 36 -12.79 5.82 7.50
C GLY A 36 -13.05 4.67 8.47
N TYR A 37 -12.02 4.13 9.13
CA TYR A 37 -12.20 3.12 10.16
C TYR A 37 -12.70 3.73 11.46
N THR A 38 -13.58 3.02 12.16
CA THR A 38 -14.01 3.42 13.51
C THR A 38 -12.90 3.13 14.52
N ARG A 39 -12.90 3.88 15.62
CA ARG A 39 -11.94 3.66 16.71
C ARG A 39 -12.01 2.23 17.25
N GLU A 40 -13.22 1.71 17.43
CA GLU A 40 -13.45 0.34 17.89
C GLU A 40 -12.84 -0.71 16.93
N TYR A 41 -12.98 -0.49 15.62
CA TYR A 41 -12.35 -1.34 14.61
C TYR A 41 -10.82 -1.32 14.72
N LEU A 42 -10.23 -0.13 14.88
CA LEU A 42 -8.78 0.03 15.03
C LEU A 42 -8.26 -0.60 16.32
N GLU A 43 -8.97 -0.45 17.45
CA GLU A 43 -8.63 -1.09 18.71
C GLU A 43 -8.62 -2.62 18.59
N LYS A 44 -9.61 -3.19 17.90
CA LYS A 44 -9.71 -4.63 17.66
C LYS A 44 -8.56 -5.17 16.80
N HIS A 45 -8.08 -4.39 15.84
CA HIS A 45 -7.06 -4.83 14.87
C HIS A 45 -5.67 -4.23 15.16
N TYR A 46 -5.51 -3.55 16.30
CA TYR A 46 -4.27 -2.87 16.66
C TYR A 46 -3.07 -3.83 16.68
N GLU A 47 -3.22 -4.97 17.34
CA GLU A 47 -2.16 -5.97 17.43
C GLU A 47 -1.75 -6.51 16.04
N GLU A 48 -2.71 -6.67 15.13
CA GLU A 48 -2.40 -7.07 13.74
C GLU A 48 -1.57 -6.01 13.01
N ILE A 49 -1.86 -4.71 13.23
CA ILE A 49 -1.06 -3.61 12.66
C ILE A 49 0.36 -3.65 13.21
N VAL A 50 0.51 -3.81 14.52
CA VAL A 50 1.81 -3.88 15.20
C VAL A 50 2.63 -5.06 14.68
N GLU A 51 2.06 -6.26 14.68
CA GLU A 51 2.72 -7.48 14.20
C GLU A 51 3.10 -7.38 12.72
N PHE A 52 2.21 -6.86 11.89
CA PHE A 52 2.51 -6.71 10.47
C PHE A 52 3.64 -5.73 10.21
N SER A 53 3.62 -4.57 10.88
CA SER A 53 4.65 -3.52 10.71
C SER A 53 6.00 -3.88 11.31
N GLU A 54 6.04 -4.86 12.25
CA GLU A 54 7.24 -5.25 13.01
C GLU A 54 7.84 -4.08 13.81
N LEU A 55 6.97 -3.23 14.36
CA LEU A 55 7.35 -2.01 15.08
C LEU A 55 6.95 -2.03 16.56
N ASP A 56 6.76 -3.21 17.14
CA ASP A 56 6.31 -3.39 18.53
C ASP A 56 7.04 -2.47 19.53
N GLN A 57 8.37 -2.47 19.48
CA GLN A 57 9.20 -1.66 20.39
C GLN A 57 9.21 -0.15 20.08
N PHE A 58 8.59 0.25 18.98
CA PHE A 58 8.63 1.63 18.49
C PHE A 58 7.26 2.32 18.50
N MET A 59 6.21 1.64 18.98
CA MET A 59 4.84 2.19 18.92
C MET A 59 4.63 3.44 19.77
N ASP A 60 5.40 3.61 20.84
CA ASP A 60 5.38 4.80 21.71
C ASP A 60 6.40 5.87 21.29
N VAL A 61 7.12 5.67 20.17
CA VAL A 61 8.10 6.62 19.64
C VAL A 61 7.42 7.57 18.64
N PRO A 62 7.69 8.90 18.72
CA PRO A 62 7.21 9.85 17.72
C PRO A 62 7.71 9.50 16.31
N VAL A 63 6.81 9.59 15.31
CA VAL A 63 7.09 9.18 13.93
C VAL A 63 8.21 10.00 13.28
N LYS A 64 8.45 11.22 13.73
CA LYS A 64 9.62 12.03 13.29
C LYS A 64 10.97 11.36 13.50
N ASN A 65 11.05 10.41 14.44
CA ASN A 65 12.27 9.65 14.76
C ASN A 65 12.37 8.34 13.95
N PHE A 66 11.40 8.05 13.08
CA PHE A 66 11.40 6.86 12.25
C PHE A 66 12.33 6.99 11.06
N SER A 67 12.96 5.87 10.68
CA SER A 67 13.55 5.75 9.36
C SER A 67 12.43 5.74 8.28
N SER A 68 12.79 6.00 7.03
CA SER A 68 11.84 5.89 5.91
C SER A 68 11.22 4.50 5.82
N GLY A 69 12.02 3.45 6.09
CA GLY A 69 11.54 2.07 6.12
C GLY A 69 10.52 1.81 7.23
N MET A 70 10.79 2.27 8.47
CA MET A 70 9.84 2.15 9.60
C MET A 70 8.53 2.88 9.31
N PHE A 71 8.64 4.11 8.79
CA PHE A 71 7.46 4.88 8.40
C PHE A 71 6.61 4.15 7.36
N SER A 72 7.24 3.61 6.32
CA SER A 72 6.55 2.90 5.25
C SER A 72 5.89 1.60 5.73
N ARG A 73 6.54 0.86 6.63
CA ARG A 73 5.97 -0.33 7.26
C ARG A 73 4.69 0.00 8.03
N LEU A 74 4.72 1.08 8.83
CA LEU A 74 3.55 1.55 9.59
C LEU A 74 2.42 1.99 8.65
N ALA A 75 2.75 2.84 7.66
CA ALA A 75 1.77 3.37 6.72
C ALA A 75 1.08 2.26 5.93
N PHE A 76 1.84 1.28 5.43
CA PHE A 76 1.28 0.13 4.71
C PHE A 76 0.42 -0.74 5.62
N ALA A 77 0.85 -1.02 6.85
CA ALA A 77 0.08 -1.82 7.81
C ALA A 77 -1.29 -1.18 8.10
N VAL A 78 -1.33 0.13 8.36
CA VAL A 78 -2.59 0.86 8.62
C VAL A 78 -3.48 0.90 7.37
N ALA A 79 -2.90 1.17 6.20
CA ALA A 79 -3.66 1.30 4.95
C ALA A 79 -4.29 -0.03 4.49
N THR A 80 -3.71 -1.17 4.89
CA THR A 80 -4.12 -2.50 4.45
C THR A 80 -4.80 -3.34 5.53
N ILE A 81 -5.17 -2.75 6.66
CA ILE A 81 -5.85 -3.48 7.75
C ILE A 81 -7.29 -3.85 7.38
N GLY A 82 -7.94 -3.06 6.56
CA GLY A 82 -9.28 -3.33 6.05
C GLY A 82 -9.26 -4.12 4.74
N GLN A 83 -10.46 -4.42 4.25
CA GLN A 83 -10.67 -4.99 2.93
C GLN A 83 -11.35 -3.94 2.03
N PRO A 84 -10.60 -3.09 1.33
CA PRO A 84 -11.17 -2.11 0.43
C PRO A 84 -11.69 -2.80 -0.84
N ASP A 85 -12.77 -2.26 -1.43
CA ASP A 85 -13.25 -2.71 -2.75
C ASP A 85 -12.23 -2.38 -3.85
N ILE A 86 -11.51 -1.25 -3.70
CA ILE A 86 -10.48 -0.78 -4.63
C ILE A 86 -9.24 -0.38 -3.84
N LEU A 87 -8.10 -0.98 -4.17
CA LEU A 87 -6.79 -0.65 -3.62
C LEU A 87 -5.91 -0.05 -4.72
N ILE A 88 -5.41 1.17 -4.49
CA ILE A 88 -4.44 1.82 -5.38
C ILE A 88 -3.06 1.76 -4.71
N VAL A 89 -2.10 1.15 -5.39
CA VAL A 89 -0.72 0.97 -4.93
C VAL A 89 0.23 1.65 -5.90
N ASP A 90 0.94 2.68 -5.43
CA ASP A 90 1.88 3.47 -6.23
C ASP A 90 3.31 3.25 -5.68
N GLU A 91 4.12 2.46 -6.38
CA GLU A 91 5.55 2.14 -6.08
C GLU A 91 5.88 1.68 -4.64
N VAL A 92 4.88 1.53 -3.77
CA VAL A 92 5.05 1.29 -2.32
C VAL A 92 5.71 -0.05 -2.00
N LEU A 93 5.66 -1.01 -2.92
CA LEU A 93 6.23 -2.35 -2.70
C LEU A 93 7.76 -2.39 -2.80
N SER A 94 8.38 -1.29 -3.23
CA SER A 94 9.85 -1.16 -3.28
C SER A 94 10.45 -0.75 -1.93
N VAL A 95 9.61 -0.58 -0.88
CA VAL A 95 10.04 -0.06 0.42
C VAL A 95 10.24 -1.18 1.43
N GLY A 96 11.28 -1.02 2.26
CA GLY A 96 11.67 -2.01 3.25
C GLY A 96 12.67 -3.02 2.70
N ASP A 97 12.97 -4.03 3.51
CA ASP A 97 13.80 -5.15 3.09
C ASP A 97 12.97 -6.19 2.28
N PHE A 98 13.69 -7.11 1.67
CA PHE A 98 13.10 -8.16 0.84
C PHE A 98 12.01 -8.97 1.57
N HIS A 99 12.20 -9.25 2.86
CA HIS A 99 11.24 -10.01 3.65
C HIS A 99 9.92 -9.25 3.83
N PHE A 100 9.99 -7.95 4.13
CA PHE A 100 8.81 -7.12 4.25
C PHE A 100 8.08 -6.93 2.92
N GLN A 101 8.82 -6.82 1.81
CA GLN A 101 8.23 -6.77 0.46
C GLN A 101 7.39 -8.02 0.18
N GLN A 102 7.90 -9.22 0.49
CA GLN A 102 7.14 -10.47 0.36
C GLN A 102 5.86 -10.49 1.22
N LYS A 103 5.92 -9.95 2.46
CA LYS A 103 4.72 -9.81 3.31
C LYS A 103 3.68 -8.88 2.67
N CYS A 104 4.12 -7.76 2.08
CA CYS A 104 3.24 -6.83 1.39
C CYS A 104 2.57 -7.47 0.17
N GLU A 105 3.35 -8.16 -0.67
CA GLU A 105 2.83 -8.88 -1.84
C GLU A 105 1.81 -9.96 -1.44
N ALA A 106 2.12 -10.75 -0.41
CA ALA A 106 1.20 -11.76 0.11
C ALA A 106 -0.12 -11.15 0.62
N ARG A 107 -0.05 -9.98 1.29
CA ARG A 107 -1.25 -9.27 1.75
C ARG A 107 -2.08 -8.74 0.59
N ILE A 108 -1.46 -8.16 -0.42
CA ILE A 108 -2.14 -7.68 -1.65
C ILE A 108 -2.80 -8.83 -2.39
N ASN A 109 -2.10 -9.97 -2.56
CA ASN A 109 -2.67 -11.14 -3.22
C ASN A 109 -3.90 -11.67 -2.47
N ARG A 110 -3.85 -11.71 -1.13
CA ARG A 110 -5.02 -12.10 -0.32
C ARG A 110 -6.20 -11.15 -0.51
N MET A 111 -5.96 -9.83 -0.58
CA MET A 111 -7.02 -8.85 -0.85
C MET A 111 -7.63 -9.06 -2.24
N LYS A 112 -6.80 -9.34 -3.25
CA LYS A 112 -7.22 -9.68 -4.63
C LYS A 112 -8.09 -10.94 -4.65
N GLU A 113 -7.68 -11.99 -3.94
CA GLU A 113 -8.44 -13.25 -3.80
C GLU A 113 -9.80 -13.04 -3.13
N ASN A 114 -9.87 -12.08 -2.19
CA ASN A 114 -11.11 -11.68 -1.52
C ASN A 114 -11.97 -10.72 -2.35
N GLY A 115 -11.62 -10.45 -3.61
CA GLY A 115 -12.42 -9.69 -4.56
C GLY A 115 -12.08 -8.21 -4.67
N ALA A 116 -11.03 -7.71 -4.03
CA ALA A 116 -10.59 -6.33 -4.20
C ALA A 116 -10.06 -6.08 -5.62
N THR A 117 -10.39 -4.93 -6.18
CA THR A 117 -9.78 -4.46 -7.43
C THR A 117 -8.47 -3.74 -7.11
N ILE A 118 -7.34 -4.23 -7.66
CA ILE A 118 -6.02 -3.64 -7.42
C ILE A 118 -5.61 -2.80 -8.64
N LEU A 119 -5.33 -1.53 -8.40
CA LEU A 119 -4.66 -0.66 -9.37
C LEU A 119 -3.22 -0.46 -8.91
N PHE A 120 -2.29 -1.11 -9.61
CA PHE A 120 -0.87 -1.11 -9.26
C PHE A 120 -0.07 -0.29 -10.26
N VAL A 121 0.69 0.69 -9.75
CA VAL A 121 1.61 1.51 -10.55
C VAL A 121 3.03 1.18 -10.13
N SER A 122 3.83 0.69 -11.06
CA SER A 122 5.23 0.35 -10.81
C SER A 122 6.04 0.37 -12.11
N HIS A 123 7.33 0.60 -11.98
CA HIS A 123 8.30 0.38 -13.06
C HIS A 123 9.02 -0.98 -12.93
N ASN A 124 8.74 -1.75 -11.88
CA ASN A 124 9.29 -3.09 -11.69
C ASN A 124 8.42 -4.13 -12.42
N MET A 125 8.91 -4.61 -13.58
CA MET A 125 8.19 -5.54 -14.44
C MET A 125 7.92 -6.90 -13.79
N GLU A 126 8.79 -7.36 -12.90
CA GLU A 126 8.60 -8.62 -12.17
C GLU A 126 7.40 -8.53 -11.21
N GLN A 127 7.31 -7.43 -10.42
CA GLN A 127 6.17 -7.19 -9.56
C GLN A 127 4.88 -7.00 -10.35
N VAL A 128 4.93 -6.26 -11.46
CA VAL A 128 3.77 -6.05 -12.33
C VAL A 128 3.25 -7.39 -12.87
N ARG A 129 4.14 -8.26 -13.35
CA ARG A 129 3.79 -9.60 -13.87
C ARG A 129 3.18 -10.49 -12.78
N ASN A 130 3.71 -10.45 -11.57
CA ASN A 130 3.24 -11.30 -10.46
C ASN A 130 1.88 -10.84 -9.90
N LEU A 131 1.63 -9.55 -9.84
CA LEU A 131 0.44 -8.98 -9.20
C LEU A 131 -0.71 -8.68 -10.17
N CYS A 132 -0.40 -8.32 -11.42
CA CYS A 132 -1.39 -7.83 -12.37
C CYS A 132 -1.77 -8.91 -13.38
N SER A 133 -3.06 -8.97 -13.74
CA SER A 133 -3.56 -9.77 -14.88
C SER A 133 -3.64 -8.95 -16.16
N ARG A 134 -3.76 -7.62 -16.05
CA ARG A 134 -3.83 -6.68 -17.18
C ARG A 134 -2.94 -5.49 -16.93
N ILE A 135 -2.35 -4.96 -17.99
CA ILE A 135 -1.48 -3.79 -17.96
C ILE A 135 -2.04 -2.70 -18.85
N VAL A 136 -1.84 -1.46 -18.41
CA VAL A 136 -1.97 -0.25 -19.22
C VAL A 136 -0.58 0.35 -19.37
N TRP A 137 -0.02 0.28 -20.59
CA TRP A 137 1.26 0.92 -20.89
C TRP A 137 1.03 2.40 -21.20
N LEU A 138 1.62 3.25 -20.38
CA LEU A 138 1.58 4.70 -20.54
C LEU A 138 2.93 5.19 -21.11
N GLU A 139 2.87 5.97 -22.18
CA GLU A 139 4.01 6.62 -22.80
C GLU A 139 3.70 8.08 -23.07
N HIS A 140 4.55 8.98 -22.57
CA HIS A 140 4.35 10.44 -22.71
C HIS A 140 2.95 10.93 -22.33
N GLY A 141 2.35 10.36 -21.27
CA GLY A 141 1.02 10.73 -20.79
C GLY A 141 -0.15 10.20 -21.64
N ARG A 142 0.13 9.30 -22.58
CA ARG A 142 -0.89 8.66 -23.43
C ARG A 142 -0.87 7.15 -23.24
N VAL A 143 -2.01 6.52 -23.38
CA VAL A 143 -2.10 5.07 -23.41
C VAL A 143 -1.53 4.58 -24.76
N ARG A 144 -0.44 3.81 -24.69
CA ARG A 144 0.18 3.16 -25.84
C ARG A 144 -0.49 1.82 -26.14
N SER A 145 -0.68 1.00 -25.10
CA SER A 145 -1.30 -0.32 -25.24
C SER A 145 -2.01 -0.72 -23.95
N ILE A 146 -3.00 -1.62 -24.10
CA ILE A 146 -3.72 -2.27 -22.98
C ILE A 146 -3.82 -3.74 -23.33
N GLY A 147 -3.38 -4.62 -22.44
CA GLY A 147 -3.43 -6.05 -22.70
C GLY A 147 -3.06 -6.94 -21.52
N ASP A 148 -2.78 -8.18 -21.83
CA ASP A 148 -2.33 -9.18 -20.87
C ASP A 148 -0.96 -8.81 -20.28
N ALA A 149 -0.75 -9.18 -19.00
CA ALA A 149 0.46 -8.81 -18.28
C ALA A 149 1.71 -9.48 -18.86
N ASP A 150 1.63 -10.75 -19.25
CA ASP A 150 2.78 -11.47 -19.77
C ASP A 150 3.19 -11.01 -21.17
N GLU A 151 2.21 -10.65 -22.01
CA GLU A 151 2.46 -10.16 -23.36
C GLU A 151 3.08 -8.75 -23.32
N LEU A 152 2.43 -7.83 -22.60
CA LEU A 152 2.89 -6.44 -22.57
C LEU A 152 4.18 -6.23 -21.78
N CYS A 153 4.47 -7.03 -20.76
CA CYS A 153 5.77 -6.99 -20.10
C CYS A 153 6.91 -7.36 -21.04
N ARG A 154 6.69 -8.33 -21.95
CA ARG A 154 7.69 -8.70 -22.99
C ARG A 154 7.89 -7.58 -23.99
N GLU A 155 6.79 -7.04 -24.54
CA GLU A 155 6.87 -5.89 -25.47
C GLU A 155 7.58 -4.69 -24.86
N TYR A 156 7.31 -4.40 -23.59
CA TYR A 156 7.95 -3.29 -22.88
C TYR A 156 9.47 -3.50 -22.77
N GLN A 157 9.91 -4.70 -22.39
CA GLN A 157 11.33 -5.04 -22.27
C GLN A 157 12.08 -5.05 -23.62
N GLU A 158 11.38 -5.34 -24.72
CA GLU A 158 11.95 -5.29 -26.08
C GLU A 158 12.02 -3.86 -26.65
N ALA A 159 11.27 -2.91 -26.05
CA ALA A 159 11.20 -1.52 -26.49
C ALA A 159 12.20 -0.59 -25.76
N GLU A 160 12.84 -1.04 -24.64
CA GLU A 160 13.94 -0.36 -23.94
C GLU A 160 15.30 -0.72 -24.55
#